data_c1c4bc3f604b55ed84407341b5729f95
#
_entry.id   c1c4bc3f604b55ed84407341b5729f95
#
_cell.length_a   1.000
_cell.length_b   1.000
_cell.length_c   1.000
_cell.angle_alpha   90.00
_cell.angle_beta   90.00
_cell.angle_gamma   90.00
#
_symmetry.space_group_name_H-M   'P 1'
#
loop_
_entity.id
_entity.type
_entity.pdbx_description
1 polymer ?
#
loop_
_entity_poly.entity_id
_entity_poly.type
_entity_poly.pdbx_seq_one_letter_code
_entity_poly.pdbx_strand_id
1 'polypeptide(L)'
;FPLDWEGIFKYVGFPAYMKPFAGGGWKNVYRLASQEEFFEKHAETNQLVMLLQEEIVFEEYYRCYCIGGKYVRIMPYEPRNPHHLRYVADFTPSAERLEQMNSIVLRINQYLGYDFNTVELAVRDGVPYAIDFCNPAPDADVKSVGQENFDWVVQTAANFAIEKAEQHQAGRDNLTWGAYLQKGVARLPLF
;
A
#
# COMPACT_ATOMS: atom_id res chain seq x y z
N PHE A 1 14.33 -26.59 0.50
CA PHE A 1 13.14 -27.28 0.01
C PHE A 1 12.88 -26.80 -1.41
N PRO A 2 12.64 -27.69 -2.37
CA PRO A 2 12.20 -27.26 -3.67
C PRO A 2 10.82 -26.57 -3.53
N LEU A 3 10.71 -25.39 -4.13
CA LEU A 3 9.41 -24.71 -4.23
C LEU A 3 8.59 -25.37 -5.34
N ASP A 4 7.29 -25.46 -5.12
CA ASP A 4 6.34 -25.87 -6.15
C ASP A 4 6.09 -24.69 -7.11
N TRP A 5 7.04 -24.46 -8.01
CA TRP A 5 6.97 -23.36 -8.97
C TRP A 5 5.73 -23.47 -9.89
N GLU A 6 5.37 -24.66 -10.30
CA GLU A 6 4.20 -24.87 -11.15
C GLU A 6 2.92 -24.47 -10.44
N GLY A 7 2.76 -24.90 -9.19
CA GLY A 7 1.62 -24.50 -8.36
C GLY A 7 1.58 -22.99 -8.09
N ILE A 8 2.74 -22.36 -7.82
CA ILE A 8 2.85 -20.91 -7.62
C ILE A 8 2.41 -20.15 -8.88
N PHE A 9 2.94 -20.51 -10.05
CA PHE A 9 2.60 -19.83 -11.29
C PHE A 9 1.15 -20.07 -11.73
N LYS A 10 0.62 -21.25 -11.46
CA LYS A 10 -0.80 -21.52 -11.69
C LYS A 10 -1.71 -20.70 -10.78
N TYR A 11 -1.29 -20.45 -9.54
CA TYR A 11 -2.06 -19.66 -8.58
C TYR A 11 -2.03 -18.18 -8.89
N VAL A 12 -0.84 -17.61 -9.16
CA VAL A 12 -0.67 -16.18 -9.42
C VAL A 12 -1.06 -15.81 -10.85
N GLY A 13 -0.69 -16.62 -11.83
CA GLY A 13 -0.86 -16.33 -13.24
C GLY A 13 0.19 -15.34 -13.79
N PHE A 14 0.09 -15.07 -15.10
CA PHE A 14 0.87 -14.07 -15.81
C PHE A 14 -0.07 -13.25 -16.70
N PRO A 15 0.23 -11.96 -16.92
CA PRO A 15 1.38 -11.21 -16.38
C PRO A 15 1.30 -11.00 -14.87
N ALA A 16 2.48 -10.88 -14.24
CA ALA A 16 2.62 -10.72 -12.81
C ALA A 16 3.68 -9.68 -12.46
N TYR A 17 3.67 -9.17 -11.24
CA TYR A 17 4.73 -8.33 -10.70
C TYR A 17 5.56 -9.11 -9.69
N MET A 18 6.88 -9.06 -9.84
CA MET A 18 7.83 -9.53 -8.82
C MET A 18 8.45 -8.31 -8.15
N LYS A 19 8.34 -8.23 -6.82
CA LYS A 19 8.84 -7.10 -6.04
C LYS A 19 9.51 -7.57 -4.75
N PRO A 20 10.52 -6.82 -4.21
CA PRO A 20 11.11 -7.16 -2.92
C PRO A 20 10.09 -7.12 -1.80
N PHE A 21 10.19 -8.05 -0.85
CA PHE A 21 9.42 -8.01 0.40
C PHE A 21 9.68 -6.73 1.20
N ALA A 22 10.93 -6.29 1.25
CA ALA A 22 11.34 -5.04 1.87
C ALA A 22 12.01 -4.14 0.85
N GLY A 23 11.50 -2.93 0.66
CA GLY A 23 12.04 -1.99 -0.31
C GLY A 23 11.05 -0.87 -0.63
N GLY A 24 11.41 -0.04 -1.60
CA GLY A 24 10.58 1.07 -2.07
C GLY A 24 11.18 1.73 -3.30
N GLY A 25 10.49 2.76 -3.84
CA GLY A 25 10.98 3.55 -4.96
C GLY A 25 11.08 2.77 -6.28
N TRP A 26 10.29 1.71 -6.46
CA TRP A 26 10.29 0.86 -7.66
C TRP A 26 11.61 0.10 -7.91
N LYS A 27 12.51 0.06 -6.95
CA LYS A 27 13.78 -0.66 -7.07
C LYS A 27 13.55 -2.17 -7.04
N ASN A 28 14.06 -2.89 -8.05
CA ASN A 28 13.91 -4.33 -8.23
C ASN A 28 12.44 -4.79 -8.34
N VAL A 29 11.59 -3.95 -8.92
CA VAL A 29 10.21 -4.29 -9.27
C VAL A 29 10.16 -4.64 -10.76
N TYR A 30 9.71 -5.84 -11.08
CA TYR A 30 9.69 -6.39 -12.44
C TYR A 30 8.27 -6.79 -12.83
N ARG A 31 7.79 -6.32 -13.97
CA ARG A 31 6.62 -6.86 -14.64
C ARG A 31 7.05 -8.04 -15.50
N LEU A 32 6.44 -9.17 -15.31
CA LEU A 32 6.82 -10.45 -15.92
C LEU A 32 5.67 -10.97 -16.77
N ALA A 33 5.94 -11.32 -18.02
CA ALA A 33 4.94 -11.85 -18.93
C ALA A 33 4.91 -13.39 -18.95
N SER A 34 5.99 -14.05 -18.48
CA SER A 34 6.12 -15.51 -18.53
C SER A 34 6.97 -16.09 -17.40
N GLN A 35 6.97 -17.43 -17.31
CA GLN A 35 7.82 -18.17 -16.38
C GLN A 35 9.30 -18.00 -16.69
N GLU A 36 9.66 -17.95 -17.97
CA GLU A 36 11.03 -17.75 -18.43
C GLU A 36 11.57 -16.41 -17.96
N GLU A 37 10.82 -15.34 -18.16
CA GLU A 37 11.17 -14.01 -17.66
C GLU A 37 11.28 -13.99 -16.12
N PHE A 38 10.40 -14.74 -15.43
CA PHE A 38 10.49 -14.85 -13.99
C PHE A 38 11.85 -15.41 -13.55
N PHE A 39 12.28 -16.54 -14.10
CA PHE A 39 13.55 -17.15 -13.70
C PHE A 39 14.76 -16.29 -14.07
N GLU A 40 14.71 -15.61 -15.25
CA GLU A 40 15.75 -14.67 -15.65
C GLU A 40 15.89 -13.53 -14.63
N LYS A 41 14.78 -12.85 -14.30
CA LYS A 41 14.79 -11.74 -13.36
C LYS A 41 15.01 -12.17 -11.90
N HIS A 42 14.50 -13.32 -11.51
CA HIS A 42 14.73 -13.87 -10.17
C HIS A 42 16.23 -14.15 -9.93
N ALA A 43 16.95 -14.63 -10.94
CA ALA A 43 18.41 -14.83 -10.83
C ALA A 43 19.17 -13.51 -10.56
N GLU A 44 18.67 -12.37 -11.04
CA GLU A 44 19.27 -11.05 -10.80
C GLU A 44 19.05 -10.55 -9.36
N THR A 45 18.05 -11.08 -8.65
CA THR A 45 17.68 -10.60 -7.30
C THR A 45 18.59 -11.10 -6.17
N ASN A 46 19.50 -12.03 -6.47
CA ASN A 46 20.45 -12.63 -5.54
C ASN A 46 19.76 -13.25 -4.31
N GLN A 47 19.93 -12.64 -3.11
CA GLN A 47 19.39 -13.13 -1.85
C GLN A 47 18.15 -12.34 -1.38
N LEU A 48 17.57 -11.50 -2.23
CA LEU A 48 16.36 -10.76 -1.86
C LEU A 48 15.18 -11.72 -1.73
N VAL A 49 14.42 -11.54 -0.66
CA VAL A 49 13.10 -12.19 -0.55
C VAL A 49 12.14 -11.43 -1.44
N MET A 50 11.57 -12.15 -2.42
CA MET A 50 10.69 -11.57 -3.42
C MET A 50 9.25 -12.02 -3.19
N LEU A 51 8.32 -11.12 -3.49
CA LEU A 51 6.89 -11.40 -3.61
C LEU A 51 6.53 -11.50 -5.08
N LEU A 52 5.72 -12.48 -5.45
CA LEU A 52 5.09 -12.57 -6.76
C LEU A 52 3.60 -12.25 -6.61
N GLN A 53 3.13 -11.27 -7.36
CA GLN A 53 1.78 -10.72 -7.27
C GLN A 53 1.12 -10.69 -8.64
N GLU A 54 -0.16 -11.12 -8.73
CA GLU A 54 -0.98 -10.98 -9.93
C GLU A 54 -0.99 -9.52 -10.42
N GLU A 55 -0.87 -9.32 -11.73
CA GLU A 55 -1.12 -8.01 -12.32
C GLU A 55 -2.62 -7.72 -12.33
N ILE A 56 -3.02 -6.63 -11.69
CA ILE A 56 -4.39 -6.13 -11.75
C ILE A 56 -4.49 -5.13 -12.90
N VAL A 57 -5.14 -5.52 -13.98
CA VAL A 57 -5.54 -4.57 -15.04
C VAL A 57 -6.70 -3.75 -14.48
N PHE A 58 -6.47 -2.47 -14.30
CA PHE A 58 -7.38 -1.58 -13.58
C PHE A 58 -8.00 -0.51 -14.47
N GLU A 59 -9.19 -0.07 -14.09
CA GLU A 59 -9.91 1.08 -14.64
C GLU A 59 -9.64 2.35 -13.84
N GLU A 60 -9.50 2.20 -12.52
CA GLU A 60 -9.20 3.27 -11.59
C GLU A 60 -8.05 2.82 -10.66
N TYR A 61 -7.21 3.76 -10.28
CA TYR A 61 -6.16 3.50 -9.31
C TYR A 61 -6.03 4.67 -8.34
N TYR A 62 -5.84 4.36 -7.07
CA TYR A 62 -5.81 5.34 -6.00
C TYR A 62 -4.58 5.16 -5.13
N ARG A 63 -3.99 6.28 -4.72
CA ARG A 63 -3.02 6.31 -3.63
C ARG A 63 -3.60 7.12 -2.49
N CYS A 64 -3.69 6.54 -1.31
CA CYS A 64 -4.43 7.09 -0.20
C CYS A 64 -3.51 7.26 1.00
N TYR A 65 -3.32 8.50 1.49
CA TYR A 65 -2.72 8.71 2.79
C TYR A 65 -3.72 8.35 3.89
N CYS A 66 -3.19 7.78 4.99
CA CYS A 66 -3.90 7.64 6.25
C CYS A 66 -3.02 8.10 7.39
N ILE A 67 -3.48 9.08 8.16
CA ILE A 67 -2.77 9.65 9.30
C ILE A 67 -3.59 9.43 10.56
N GLY A 68 -2.94 8.90 11.60
CA GLY A 68 -3.55 8.62 12.88
C GLY A 68 -4.67 7.57 12.86
N GLY A 69 -4.76 6.78 11.78
CA GLY A 69 -5.82 5.79 11.59
C GLY A 69 -7.23 6.41 11.46
N LYS A 70 -7.33 7.72 11.19
CA LYS A 70 -8.61 8.46 11.14
C LYS A 70 -8.70 9.51 10.02
N TYR A 71 -7.60 10.11 9.60
CA TYR A 71 -7.58 11.12 8.56
C TYR A 71 -7.13 10.48 7.25
N VAL A 72 -7.99 10.51 6.23
CA VAL A 72 -7.71 9.89 4.93
C VAL A 72 -7.73 10.95 3.83
N ARG A 73 -6.71 10.92 2.97
CA ARG A 73 -6.67 11.68 1.72
C ARG A 73 -6.60 10.71 0.56
N ILE A 74 -7.63 10.68 -0.27
CA ILE A 74 -7.72 9.82 -1.44
C ILE A 74 -7.29 10.61 -2.66
N MET A 75 -6.31 10.10 -3.39
CA MET A 75 -5.78 10.74 -4.58
C MET A 75 -5.90 9.76 -5.76
N PRO A 76 -6.57 10.14 -6.86
CA PRO A 76 -6.41 9.44 -8.13
C PRO A 76 -4.93 9.35 -8.50
N TYR A 77 -4.52 8.18 -9.01
CA TYR A 77 -3.11 7.90 -9.23
C TYR A 77 -2.94 7.03 -10.48
N GLU A 78 -1.96 7.35 -11.31
CA GLU A 78 -1.62 6.56 -12.49
C GLU A 78 -0.17 6.07 -12.39
N PRO A 79 0.06 4.87 -11.86
CA PRO A 79 1.41 4.34 -11.62
C PRO A 79 2.24 4.13 -12.90
N ARG A 80 1.58 4.02 -14.07
CA ARG A 80 2.22 3.84 -15.38
C ARG A 80 2.84 5.14 -15.92
N ASN A 81 2.39 6.29 -15.40
CA ASN A 81 2.91 7.58 -15.79
C ASN A 81 4.33 7.83 -15.23
N PRO A 82 5.12 8.71 -15.88
CA PRO A 82 6.33 9.25 -15.28
C PRO A 82 6.05 9.85 -13.90
N HIS A 83 7.02 9.79 -13.00
CA HIS A 83 6.87 10.13 -11.58
C HIS A 83 6.12 11.45 -11.31
N HIS A 84 6.43 12.51 -12.06
CA HIS A 84 5.83 13.85 -11.90
C HIS A 84 4.40 13.97 -12.46
N LEU A 85 3.88 12.95 -13.14
CA LEU A 85 2.52 12.90 -13.71
C LEU A 85 1.64 11.84 -13.07
N ARG A 86 2.12 11.12 -12.06
CA ARG A 86 1.37 10.02 -11.46
C ARG A 86 0.09 10.43 -10.74
N TYR A 87 0.00 11.68 -10.30
CA TYR A 87 -1.21 12.22 -9.65
C TYR A 87 -2.12 12.96 -10.62
N VAL A 88 -1.85 12.84 -11.92
CA VAL A 88 -2.73 13.35 -13.00
C VAL A 88 -3.47 12.15 -13.58
N ALA A 89 -4.71 11.95 -13.17
CA ALA A 89 -5.56 10.86 -13.64
C ALA A 89 -6.66 11.37 -14.57
N ASP A 90 -7.04 10.53 -15.54
CA ASP A 90 -8.06 10.86 -16.55
C ASP A 90 -9.50 10.59 -16.07
N PHE A 91 -9.69 10.40 -14.76
CA PHE A 91 -11.00 10.10 -14.20
C PHE A 91 -11.28 10.91 -12.94
N THR A 92 -12.58 11.12 -12.67
CA THR A 92 -13.07 11.76 -11.44
C THR A 92 -13.85 10.73 -10.65
N PRO A 93 -13.43 10.41 -9.40
CA PRO A 93 -14.13 9.44 -8.56
C PRO A 93 -15.54 9.89 -8.21
N SER A 94 -16.49 8.96 -8.19
CA SER A 94 -17.82 9.23 -7.61
C SER A 94 -17.75 9.36 -6.09
N ALA A 95 -18.75 10.02 -5.48
CA ALA A 95 -18.84 10.14 -4.02
C ALA A 95 -18.90 8.75 -3.35
N GLU A 96 -19.64 7.81 -3.93
CA GLU A 96 -19.73 6.43 -3.45
C GLU A 96 -18.36 5.71 -3.50
N ARG A 97 -17.60 5.91 -4.59
CA ARG A 97 -16.25 5.37 -4.70
C ARG A 97 -15.31 5.94 -3.65
N LEU A 98 -15.36 7.24 -3.40
CA LEU A 98 -14.56 7.89 -2.36
C LEU A 98 -14.90 7.34 -0.96
N GLU A 99 -16.18 7.13 -0.65
CA GLU A 99 -16.60 6.53 0.61
C GLU A 99 -16.13 5.09 0.75
N GLN A 100 -16.23 4.29 -0.31
CA GLN A 100 -15.70 2.93 -0.35
C GLN A 100 -14.20 2.89 -0.08
N MET A 101 -13.41 3.72 -0.80
CA MET A 101 -11.96 3.80 -0.58
C MET A 101 -11.63 4.24 0.84
N ASN A 102 -12.29 5.25 1.35
CA ASN A 102 -12.10 5.73 2.73
C ASN A 102 -12.32 4.61 3.75
N SER A 103 -13.41 3.86 3.62
CA SER A 103 -13.74 2.73 4.51
C SER A 103 -12.66 1.65 4.47
N ILE A 104 -12.18 1.28 3.26
CA ILE A 104 -11.13 0.26 3.08
C ILE A 104 -9.82 0.73 3.71
N VAL A 105 -9.40 1.96 3.43
CA VAL A 105 -8.15 2.53 3.94
C VAL A 105 -8.15 2.60 5.47
N LEU A 106 -9.24 3.06 6.07
CA LEU A 106 -9.39 3.09 7.53
C LEU A 106 -9.30 1.68 8.12
N ARG A 107 -9.99 0.70 7.52
CA ARG A 107 -9.96 -0.70 7.98
C ARG A 107 -8.55 -1.29 7.91
N ILE A 108 -7.83 -1.10 6.80
CA ILE A 108 -6.45 -1.58 6.64
C ILE A 108 -5.57 -0.97 7.74
N ASN A 109 -5.63 0.35 7.94
CA ASN A 109 -4.78 1.03 8.91
C ASN A 109 -5.13 0.66 10.36
N GLN A 110 -6.40 0.40 10.68
CA GLN A 110 -6.81 -0.13 11.99
C GLN A 110 -6.19 -1.50 12.27
N TYR A 111 -6.11 -2.38 11.27
CA TYR A 111 -5.47 -3.69 11.42
C TYR A 111 -3.95 -3.61 11.52
N LEU A 112 -3.32 -2.73 10.73
CA LEU A 112 -1.87 -2.58 10.70
C LEU A 112 -1.32 -1.74 11.87
N GLY A 113 -2.14 -0.84 12.43
CA GLY A 113 -1.76 0.01 13.56
C GLY A 113 -0.77 1.11 13.19
N TYR A 114 -0.71 1.55 11.93
CA TYR A 114 0.14 2.65 11.51
C TYR A 114 -0.45 4.01 11.90
N ASP A 115 0.40 4.87 12.44
CA ASP A 115 0.09 6.28 12.65
C ASP A 115 0.25 7.10 11.36
N PHE A 116 1.09 6.65 10.42
CA PHE A 116 1.28 7.25 9.11
C PHE A 116 1.48 6.16 8.07
N ASN A 117 0.69 6.17 7.00
CA ASN A 117 0.74 5.14 5.97
C ASN A 117 0.18 5.64 4.64
N THR A 118 0.58 5.00 3.53
CA THR A 118 -0.19 5.03 2.28
C THR A 118 -0.68 3.64 1.91
N VAL A 119 -1.86 3.63 1.30
CA VAL A 119 -2.48 2.44 0.72
C VAL A 119 -2.71 2.71 -0.76
N GLU A 120 -2.25 1.79 -1.60
CA GLU A 120 -2.52 1.81 -3.04
C GLU A 120 -3.62 0.79 -3.37
N LEU A 121 -4.66 1.26 -4.05
CA LEU A 121 -5.84 0.48 -4.42
C LEU A 121 -6.07 0.57 -5.93
N ALA A 122 -6.10 -0.58 -6.59
CA ALA A 122 -6.52 -0.71 -7.98
C ALA A 122 -7.97 -1.20 -8.04
N VAL A 123 -8.75 -0.73 -9.02
CA VAL A 123 -10.13 -1.17 -9.23
C VAL A 123 -10.23 -1.91 -10.55
N ARG A 124 -10.75 -3.14 -10.51
CA ARG A 124 -11.06 -3.98 -11.67
C ARG A 124 -12.49 -4.49 -11.53
N ASP A 125 -13.32 -4.30 -12.53
CA ASP A 125 -14.72 -4.70 -12.54
C ASP A 125 -15.50 -4.19 -11.31
N GLY A 126 -15.22 -2.96 -10.90
CA GLY A 126 -15.82 -2.33 -9.72
C GLY A 126 -15.29 -2.82 -8.37
N VAL A 127 -14.39 -3.83 -8.34
CA VAL A 127 -13.81 -4.41 -7.13
C VAL A 127 -12.46 -3.79 -6.81
N PRO A 128 -12.25 -3.20 -5.60
CA PRO A 128 -10.96 -2.71 -5.16
C PRO A 128 -10.00 -3.83 -4.74
N TYR A 129 -8.76 -3.76 -5.20
CA TYR A 129 -7.64 -4.63 -4.85
C TYR A 129 -6.55 -3.83 -4.16
N ALA A 130 -6.09 -4.26 -2.99
CA ALA A 130 -4.97 -3.64 -2.31
C ALA A 130 -3.65 -4.09 -2.95
N ILE A 131 -2.91 -3.15 -3.53
CA ILE A 131 -1.67 -3.40 -4.28
C ILE A 131 -0.44 -3.20 -3.40
N ASP A 132 -0.39 -2.11 -2.64
CA ASP A 132 0.62 -1.80 -1.65
C ASP A 132 -0.03 -1.06 -0.49
N PHE A 133 0.19 -1.54 0.74
CA PHE A 133 -0.55 -1.01 1.90
C PHE A 133 0.27 -0.94 3.20
N CYS A 134 1.60 -1.14 3.10
CA CYS A 134 2.53 -1.09 4.22
C CYS A 134 3.65 -0.09 3.96
N ASN A 135 3.30 1.19 3.78
CA ASN A 135 4.26 2.25 3.47
C ASN A 135 4.21 3.38 4.54
N PRO A 136 4.95 3.22 5.66
CA PRO A 136 4.93 4.18 6.76
C PRO A 136 5.74 5.47 6.49
N ALA A 137 6.48 5.53 5.38
CA ALA A 137 7.27 6.69 4.97
C ALA A 137 7.01 7.04 3.49
N PRO A 138 5.75 7.34 3.14
CA PRO A 138 5.38 7.60 1.76
C PRO A 138 5.97 8.91 1.25
N ASP A 139 6.20 8.95 -0.07
CA ASP A 139 6.54 10.18 -0.75
C ASP A 139 5.42 11.23 -0.58
N ALA A 140 5.81 12.41 -0.13
CA ALA A 140 4.97 13.59 0.01
C ALA A 140 5.67 14.85 -0.54
N ASP A 141 6.66 14.69 -1.44
CA ASP A 141 7.33 15.83 -2.10
C ASP A 141 6.31 16.63 -2.92
N VAL A 142 6.30 17.94 -2.75
CA VAL A 142 5.39 18.85 -3.45
C VAL A 142 5.45 18.70 -4.98
N LYS A 143 6.63 18.39 -5.54
CA LYS A 143 6.82 18.17 -6.98
C LYS A 143 6.20 16.86 -7.46
N SER A 144 5.99 15.91 -6.56
CA SER A 144 5.38 14.63 -6.83
C SER A 144 3.86 14.69 -6.65
N VAL A 145 3.41 15.06 -5.45
CA VAL A 145 2.00 14.97 -5.05
C VAL A 145 1.20 16.24 -5.34
N GLY A 146 1.85 17.33 -5.72
CA GLY A 146 1.25 18.64 -5.90
C GLY A 146 1.00 19.39 -4.60
N GLN A 147 0.83 20.72 -4.72
CA GLN A 147 0.76 21.62 -3.56
C GLN A 147 -0.39 21.29 -2.62
N GLU A 148 -1.58 21.04 -3.15
CA GLU A 148 -2.77 20.78 -2.34
C GLU A 148 -2.62 19.52 -1.47
N ASN A 149 -2.10 18.42 -2.02
CA ASN A 149 -1.88 17.19 -1.28
C ASN A 149 -0.74 17.35 -0.26
N PHE A 150 0.32 18.05 -0.64
CA PHE A 150 1.42 18.39 0.28
C PHE A 150 0.92 19.18 1.50
N ASP A 151 0.17 20.26 1.27
CA ASP A 151 -0.36 21.10 2.34
C ASP A 151 -1.27 20.30 3.28
N TRP A 152 -2.11 19.42 2.71
CA TRP A 152 -2.95 18.55 3.51
C TRP A 152 -2.12 17.60 4.40
N VAL A 153 -1.08 16.96 3.84
CA VAL A 153 -0.20 16.06 4.60
C VAL A 153 0.49 16.81 5.73
N VAL A 154 1.09 17.97 5.43
CA VAL A 154 1.82 18.77 6.43
C VAL A 154 0.89 19.20 7.55
N GLN A 155 -0.27 19.77 7.22
CA GLN A 155 -1.22 20.25 8.24
C GLN A 155 -1.77 19.11 9.08
N THR A 156 -2.15 18.00 8.44
CA THR A 156 -2.75 16.85 9.13
C THR A 156 -1.71 16.15 10.01
N ALA A 157 -0.49 15.96 9.54
CA ALA A 157 0.59 15.34 10.30
C ALA A 157 1.00 16.21 11.51
N ALA A 158 1.08 17.52 11.32
CA ALA A 158 1.38 18.45 12.42
C ALA A 158 0.30 18.42 13.51
N ASN A 159 -0.97 18.51 13.11
CA ASN A 159 -2.09 18.44 14.06
C ASN A 159 -2.11 17.10 14.80
N PHE A 160 -1.90 16.00 14.09
CA PHE A 160 -1.85 14.67 14.70
C PHE A 160 -0.67 14.52 15.66
N ALA A 161 0.51 15.07 15.34
CA ALA A 161 1.65 15.07 16.25
C ALA A 161 1.36 15.85 17.55
N ILE A 162 0.67 16.99 17.45
CA ILE A 162 0.21 17.77 18.61
C ILE A 162 -0.78 16.95 19.45
N GLU A 163 -1.79 16.35 18.83
CA GLU A 163 -2.75 15.47 19.53
C GLU A 163 -2.03 14.34 20.30
N LYS A 164 -1.04 13.69 19.66
CA LYS A 164 -0.25 12.63 20.32
C LYS A 164 0.56 13.17 21.49
N ALA A 165 1.16 14.36 21.36
CA ALA A 165 1.92 14.98 22.44
C ALA A 165 1.04 15.35 23.63
N GLU A 166 -0.16 15.91 23.38
CA GLU A 166 -1.13 16.26 24.43
C GLU A 166 -1.69 15.02 25.15
N GLN A 167 -1.84 13.90 24.44
CA GLN A 167 -2.33 12.64 25.01
C GLN A 167 -1.23 11.78 25.62
N HIS A 168 0.02 12.21 25.52
CA HIS A 168 1.16 11.45 26.03
C HIS A 168 1.10 11.25 27.54
N GLN A 169 1.31 10.00 27.97
CA GLN A 169 1.44 9.63 29.38
C GLN A 169 2.78 8.95 29.58
N ALA A 170 3.59 9.47 30.52
CA ALA A 170 4.90 8.89 30.81
C ALA A 170 4.77 7.42 31.27
N GLY A 171 5.62 6.56 30.72
CA GLY A 171 5.62 5.12 31.01
C GLY A 171 4.53 4.30 30.31
N ARG A 172 3.67 4.93 29.50
CA ARG A 172 2.71 4.21 28.66
C ARG A 172 3.33 3.87 27.31
N ASP A 173 3.31 2.60 26.98
CA ASP A 173 3.66 2.16 25.63
C ASP A 173 2.53 2.55 24.66
N ASN A 174 2.87 3.34 23.64
CA ASN A 174 1.96 3.77 22.59
C ASN A 174 2.01 2.86 21.35
N LEU A 175 2.79 1.77 21.38
CA LEU A 175 2.87 0.81 20.30
C LEU A 175 1.58 -0.02 20.25
N THR A 176 0.72 0.31 19.29
CA THR A 176 -0.57 -0.38 19.09
C THR A 176 -0.40 -1.74 18.42
N TRP A 177 0.70 -1.94 17.72
CA TRP A 177 0.95 -3.11 16.88
C TRP A 177 0.94 -4.44 17.67
N GLY A 178 1.61 -4.50 18.82
CA GLY A 178 1.63 -5.69 19.69
C GLY A 178 0.24 -6.10 20.18
N ALA A 179 -0.61 -5.12 20.50
CA ALA A 179 -1.98 -5.38 20.93
C ALA A 179 -2.87 -5.94 19.79
N TYR A 180 -2.62 -5.53 18.55
CA TYR A 180 -3.32 -6.08 17.38
C TYR A 180 -2.90 -7.50 17.06
N LEU A 181 -1.60 -7.82 17.13
CA LEU A 181 -1.12 -9.18 16.94
C LEU A 181 -1.73 -10.13 17.98
N GLN A 182 -1.74 -9.74 19.25
CA GLN A 182 -2.34 -10.55 20.31
C GLN A 182 -3.84 -10.79 20.07
N LYS A 183 -4.58 -9.79 19.64
CA LYS A 183 -6.01 -9.93 19.28
C LYS A 183 -6.22 -10.79 18.03
N GLY A 184 -5.32 -10.71 17.05
CA GLY A 184 -5.33 -11.51 15.85
C GLY A 184 -5.12 -13.00 16.15
N VAL A 185 -4.07 -13.30 16.91
CA VAL A 185 -3.75 -14.67 17.35
C VAL A 185 -4.87 -15.29 18.18
N ALA A 186 -5.49 -14.51 19.07
CA ALA A 186 -6.59 -15.01 19.90
C ALA A 186 -7.88 -15.34 19.10
N ARG A 187 -7.99 -14.92 17.85
CA ARG A 187 -9.14 -15.17 16.95
C ARG A 187 -8.89 -16.26 15.92
N LEU A 188 -7.64 -16.71 15.77
CA LEU A 188 -7.34 -17.84 14.91
C LEU A 188 -7.79 -19.11 15.63
N PRO A 189 -8.64 -19.98 15.00
CA PRO A 189 -8.91 -21.28 15.57
C PRO A 189 -7.57 -22.01 15.71
N LEU A 190 -7.28 -22.49 16.89
CA LEU A 190 -6.18 -23.42 17.11
C LEU A 190 -6.49 -24.66 16.26
N PHE A 191 -5.64 -24.95 15.28
CA PHE A 191 -5.72 -26.15 14.43
C PHE A 191 -5.64 -27.41 15.27
#